data_ffc2b0efb82e3c220a17b238660ef198
#
_entry.id   ffc2b0efb82e3c220a17b238660ef198
#
_cell.length_a   1.000
_cell.length_b   1.000
_cell.length_c   1.000
_cell.angle_alpha   90.00
_cell.angle_beta   90.00
_cell.angle_gamma   90.00
#
_symmetry.space_group_name_H-M   'P 1'
#
loop_
_entity.id
_entity.type
_entity.pdbx_description
1 polymer ?
#
loop_
_entity_poly.entity_id
_entity_poly.type
_entity_poly.pdbx_seq_one_letter_code
_entity_poly.pdbx_strand_id
1 'polypeptide(L)'
;MTEAEEAFADFKSLVRIHLKQMLTLDRKPPIATVALLVSVACEQISHLFPSEGSDKDVFSKALIEPHGISATVGRALFDVVRHGLAHAYLPKMLRVGDEEVGTTLAWKKPQAHLRVWGMRHVEGRHAKLVPIEANATDLQWLAIDVQALYQDLDAYLTTLEERLRSGAIALNLAAAARQWKRIGGSAAAEWRAFLDSRTVHKDPGKET
;
A
#
# COMPACT_ATOMS: atom_id res chain seq x y z
N MET A 1 20.89 6.44 17.69
CA MET A 1 19.72 6.50 16.80
C MET A 1 19.11 7.87 17.01
N THR A 2 18.83 8.59 15.95
CA THR A 2 18.17 9.90 16.01
C THR A 2 16.66 9.72 16.16
N GLU A 3 15.95 10.76 16.60
CA GLU A 3 14.47 10.76 16.67
C GLU A 3 13.82 10.40 15.31
N ALA A 4 14.41 10.88 14.22
CA ALA A 4 13.96 10.56 12.87
C ALA A 4 14.12 9.07 12.52
N GLU A 5 15.23 8.47 12.91
CA GLU A 5 15.49 7.05 12.71
C GLU A 5 14.53 6.18 13.54
N GLU A 6 14.23 6.57 14.77
CA GLU A 6 13.27 5.89 15.64
C GLU A 6 11.85 5.96 15.05
N ALA A 7 11.41 7.16 14.68
CA ALA A 7 10.09 7.36 14.08
C ALA A 7 9.91 6.56 12.78
N PHE A 8 10.95 6.48 11.95
CA PHE A 8 10.88 5.69 10.73
C PHE A 8 10.93 4.19 10.99
N ALA A 9 11.72 3.74 11.97
CA ALA A 9 11.77 2.33 12.37
C ALA A 9 10.40 1.84 12.86
N ASP A 10 9.70 2.66 13.66
CA ASP A 10 8.34 2.36 14.11
C ASP A 10 7.36 2.26 12.95
N PHE A 11 7.38 3.22 12.03
CA PHE A 11 6.55 3.17 10.81
C PHE A 11 6.82 1.92 9.98
N LYS A 12 8.09 1.63 9.69
CA LYS A 12 8.52 0.45 8.94
C LYS A 12 8.05 -0.85 9.61
N SER A 13 8.18 -0.92 10.93
CA SER A 13 7.72 -2.06 11.72
C SER A 13 6.22 -2.27 11.60
N LEU A 14 5.42 -1.21 11.74
CA LEU A 14 3.97 -1.28 11.61
C LEU A 14 3.54 -1.76 10.21
N VAL A 15 4.14 -1.21 9.16
CA VAL A 15 3.85 -1.62 7.77
C VAL A 15 4.15 -3.11 7.59
N ARG A 16 5.33 -3.56 8.05
CA ARG A 16 5.74 -4.97 7.96
C ARG A 16 4.81 -5.91 8.73
N ILE A 17 4.48 -5.57 9.97
CA ILE A 17 3.60 -6.39 10.81
C ILE A 17 2.23 -6.55 10.14
N HIS A 18 1.60 -5.45 9.75
CA HIS A 18 0.26 -5.50 9.17
C HIS A 18 0.23 -6.26 7.84
N LEU A 19 1.14 -5.96 6.94
CA LEU A 19 1.20 -6.64 5.64
C LEU A 19 1.55 -8.12 5.80
N LYS A 20 2.53 -8.45 6.66
CA LYS A 20 2.91 -9.83 6.91
C LYS A 20 1.77 -10.63 7.53
N GLN A 21 1.04 -10.07 8.49
CA GLN A 21 -0.13 -10.71 9.07
C GLN A 21 -1.20 -11.02 8.03
N MET A 22 -1.49 -10.04 7.14
CA MET A 22 -2.46 -10.25 6.07
C MET A 22 -2.01 -11.34 5.08
N LEU A 23 -0.71 -11.42 4.80
CA LEU A 23 -0.14 -12.40 3.88
C LEU A 23 -0.09 -13.83 4.45
N THR A 24 -0.11 -13.97 5.76
CA THR A 24 -0.04 -15.28 6.45
C THR A 24 -1.42 -15.84 6.82
N LEU A 25 -2.50 -15.16 6.51
CA LEU A 25 -3.85 -15.68 6.72
C LEU A 25 -4.09 -16.95 5.89
N ASP A 26 -4.53 -18.01 6.57
CA ASP A 26 -4.42 -19.43 6.19
C ASP A 26 -5.09 -19.89 4.89
N ARG A 27 -5.94 -19.12 4.25
CA ARG A 27 -6.67 -19.68 3.09
C ARG A 27 -6.59 -18.88 1.79
N LYS A 28 -6.67 -17.60 1.85
CA LYS A 28 -6.43 -16.67 0.73
C LYS A 28 -6.18 -15.30 1.35
N PRO A 29 -5.01 -14.72 1.16
CA PRO A 29 -4.79 -13.38 1.65
C PRO A 29 -5.84 -12.44 1.03
N PRO A 30 -6.33 -11.47 1.79
CA PRO A 30 -7.27 -10.48 1.27
C PRO A 30 -6.55 -9.54 0.29
N ILE A 31 -6.41 -9.98 -0.95
CA ILE A 31 -5.55 -9.37 -1.99
C ILE A 31 -5.85 -7.87 -2.15
N ALA A 32 -7.13 -7.52 -2.17
CA ALA A 32 -7.54 -6.13 -2.27
C ALA A 32 -7.09 -5.30 -1.07
N THR A 33 -7.19 -5.85 0.14
CA THR A 33 -6.73 -5.19 1.37
C THR A 33 -5.22 -5.00 1.36
N VAL A 34 -4.45 -6.01 0.95
CA VAL A 34 -2.99 -5.91 0.85
C VAL A 34 -2.59 -4.83 -0.16
N ALA A 35 -3.18 -4.81 -1.35
CA ALA A 35 -2.91 -3.80 -2.37
C ALA A 35 -3.27 -2.37 -1.88
N LEU A 36 -4.37 -2.23 -1.16
CA LEU A 36 -4.77 -0.98 -0.55
C LEU A 36 -3.77 -0.53 0.53
N LEU A 37 -3.35 -1.42 1.42
CA LEU A 37 -2.37 -1.12 2.47
C LEU A 37 -1.00 -0.74 1.88
N VAL A 38 -0.56 -1.40 0.81
CA VAL A 38 0.65 -1.01 0.08
C VAL A 38 0.52 0.41 -0.46
N SER A 39 -0.62 0.75 -1.06
CA SER A 39 -0.87 2.09 -1.58
C SER A 39 -0.91 3.15 -0.47
N VAL A 40 -1.53 2.84 0.67
CA VAL A 40 -1.56 3.72 1.85
C VAL A 40 -0.15 3.90 2.44
N ALA A 41 0.67 2.86 2.45
CA ALA A 41 2.06 2.98 2.88
C ALA A 41 2.86 3.92 1.97
N CYS A 42 2.66 3.88 0.65
CA CYS A 42 3.27 4.84 -0.28
C CYS A 42 2.82 6.29 -0.02
N GLU A 43 1.54 6.49 0.27
CA GLU A 43 0.99 7.78 0.68
C GLU A 43 1.66 8.29 1.96
N GLN A 44 1.81 7.46 2.98
CA GLN A 44 2.50 7.84 4.21
C GLN A 44 4.00 8.12 3.99
N ILE A 45 4.68 7.34 3.15
CA ILE A 45 6.08 7.59 2.78
C ILE A 45 6.22 8.97 2.12
N SER A 46 5.32 9.38 1.24
CA SER A 46 5.37 10.70 0.60
C SER A 46 5.25 11.85 1.60
N HIS A 47 4.48 11.67 2.67
CA HIS A 47 4.38 12.65 3.76
C HIS A 47 5.63 12.67 4.65
N LEU A 48 6.19 11.48 4.95
CA LEU A 48 7.39 11.35 5.77
C LEU A 48 8.65 11.84 5.03
N PHE A 49 8.71 11.63 3.74
CA PHE A 49 9.83 11.99 2.87
C PHE A 49 9.36 12.81 1.66
N PRO A 50 9.09 14.11 1.83
CA PRO A 50 8.63 14.96 0.73
C PRO A 50 9.57 15.01 -0.48
N SER A 51 10.87 14.74 -0.25
CA SER A 51 11.87 14.64 -1.33
C SER A 51 11.65 13.45 -2.27
N GLU A 52 10.87 12.45 -1.86
CA GLU A 52 10.52 11.30 -2.70
C GLU A 52 9.40 11.62 -3.70
N GLY A 53 8.70 12.73 -3.53
CA GLY A 53 7.61 13.17 -4.40
C GLY A 53 6.23 12.85 -3.84
N SER A 54 5.22 12.85 -4.71
CA SER A 54 3.85 12.50 -4.34
C SER A 54 3.69 11.01 -4.05
N ASP A 55 2.56 10.62 -3.51
CA ASP A 55 2.15 9.23 -3.29
C ASP A 55 2.27 8.36 -4.56
N LYS A 56 1.88 8.93 -5.71
CA LYS A 56 2.02 8.28 -7.02
C LYS A 56 3.49 8.12 -7.44
N ASP A 57 4.32 9.12 -7.12
CA ASP A 57 5.74 9.06 -7.41
C ASP A 57 6.42 8.01 -6.55
N VAL A 58 6.09 7.95 -5.26
CA VAL A 58 6.59 6.92 -4.34
C VAL A 58 6.16 5.53 -4.81
N PHE A 59 4.89 5.34 -5.14
CA PHE A 59 4.39 4.07 -5.67
C PHE A 59 5.12 3.66 -6.95
N SER A 60 5.29 4.58 -7.88
CA SER A 60 6.00 4.32 -9.13
C SER A 60 7.46 3.94 -8.89
N LYS A 61 8.20 4.76 -8.16
CA LYS A 61 9.62 4.53 -7.86
C LYS A 61 9.87 3.24 -7.08
N ALA A 62 9.02 2.97 -6.10
CA ALA A 62 9.21 1.83 -5.23
C ALA A 62 8.85 0.50 -5.90
N LEU A 63 7.78 0.47 -6.69
CA LEU A 63 7.11 -0.77 -7.06
C LEU A 63 7.10 -1.04 -8.56
N ILE A 64 7.31 -0.05 -9.39
CA ILE A 64 7.08 -0.15 -10.84
C ILE A 64 8.36 0.09 -11.65
N GLU A 65 9.03 1.20 -11.42
CA GLU A 65 10.25 1.57 -12.15
C GLU A 65 11.42 0.58 -11.99
N PRO A 66 11.62 -0.07 -10.83
CA PRO A 66 12.66 -1.09 -10.69
C PRO A 66 12.53 -2.26 -11.68
N HIS A 67 11.35 -2.45 -12.25
CA HIS A 67 11.07 -3.49 -13.24
C HIS A 67 11.13 -3.00 -14.69
N GLY A 68 11.66 -1.79 -14.92
CA GLY A 68 11.83 -1.23 -16.25
C GLY A 68 10.54 -0.65 -16.86
N ILE A 69 9.54 -0.40 -16.04
CA ILE A 69 8.28 0.21 -16.46
C ILE A 69 8.32 1.72 -16.16
N SER A 70 7.80 2.53 -17.07
CA SER A 70 7.90 3.97 -16.94
C SER A 70 7.10 4.53 -15.76
N ALA A 71 7.56 5.66 -15.20
CA ALA A 71 6.89 6.38 -14.14
C ALA A 71 5.44 6.78 -14.51
N THR A 72 5.17 7.07 -15.77
CA THR A 72 3.83 7.39 -16.25
C THR A 72 2.86 6.23 -16.04
N VAL A 73 3.29 5.01 -16.36
CA VAL A 73 2.50 3.80 -16.13
C VAL A 73 2.35 3.54 -14.63
N GLY A 74 3.42 3.74 -13.85
CA GLY A 74 3.38 3.57 -12.40
C GLY A 74 2.37 4.48 -11.72
N ARG A 75 2.33 5.77 -12.07
CA ARG A 75 1.34 6.73 -11.56
C ARG A 75 -0.09 6.36 -11.94
N ALA A 76 -0.31 5.92 -13.16
CA ALA A 76 -1.64 5.46 -13.60
C ALA A 76 -2.09 4.22 -12.83
N LEU A 77 -1.18 3.29 -12.57
CA LEU A 77 -1.48 2.10 -11.76
C LEU A 77 -1.82 2.43 -10.31
N PHE A 78 -1.16 3.42 -9.71
CA PHE A 78 -1.56 3.90 -8.39
C PHE A 78 -3.02 4.35 -8.36
N ASP A 79 -3.44 5.16 -9.33
CA ASP A 79 -4.82 5.63 -9.41
C ASP A 79 -5.82 4.49 -9.59
N VAL A 80 -5.46 3.50 -10.40
CA VAL A 80 -6.29 2.31 -10.62
C VAL A 80 -6.44 1.50 -9.34
N VAL A 81 -5.35 1.25 -8.64
CA VAL A 81 -5.32 0.43 -7.43
C VAL A 81 -5.92 1.21 -6.25
N ARG A 82 -5.37 2.36 -5.93
CA ARG A 82 -5.72 3.12 -4.73
C ARG A 82 -7.15 3.63 -4.78
N HIS A 83 -7.53 4.34 -5.85
CA HIS A 83 -8.87 4.89 -5.96
C HIS A 83 -9.92 3.83 -6.28
N GLY A 84 -9.58 2.81 -7.06
CA GLY A 84 -10.47 1.71 -7.34
C GLY A 84 -10.83 0.95 -6.07
N LEU A 85 -9.84 0.54 -5.30
CA LEU A 85 -10.06 -0.22 -4.08
C LEU A 85 -10.69 0.63 -2.96
N ALA A 86 -10.31 1.89 -2.83
CA ALA A 86 -10.86 2.76 -1.79
C ALA A 86 -12.33 3.10 -1.99
N HIS A 87 -12.81 3.17 -3.23
CA HIS A 87 -14.16 3.63 -3.53
C HIS A 87 -15.10 2.54 -4.04
N ALA A 88 -14.58 1.50 -4.68
CA ALA A 88 -15.39 0.46 -5.29
C ALA A 88 -15.01 -0.97 -4.87
N TYR A 89 -14.03 -1.15 -4.02
CA TYR A 89 -13.43 -2.46 -3.65
C TYR A 89 -12.89 -3.26 -4.85
N LEU A 90 -12.78 -2.63 -6.02
CA LEU A 90 -12.27 -3.22 -7.25
C LEU A 90 -11.30 -2.24 -7.92
N PRO A 91 -10.22 -2.72 -8.54
CA PRO A 91 -9.39 -1.87 -9.36
C PRO A 91 -10.21 -1.22 -10.46
N LYS A 92 -9.89 0.02 -10.80
CA LYS A 92 -10.55 0.70 -11.92
C LYS A 92 -10.12 0.09 -13.25
N MET A 93 -10.98 0.18 -14.25
CA MET A 93 -10.59 -0.06 -15.62
C MET A 93 -9.77 1.12 -16.15
N LEU A 94 -8.80 0.81 -17.01
CA LEU A 94 -8.01 1.78 -17.73
C LEU A 94 -8.61 1.98 -19.13
N ARG A 95 -8.58 3.20 -19.62
CA ARG A 95 -8.80 3.49 -21.02
C ARG A 95 -7.49 3.98 -21.65
N VAL A 96 -7.00 3.25 -22.63
CA VAL A 96 -5.75 3.57 -23.32
C VAL A 96 -6.11 3.85 -24.80
N GLY A 97 -6.23 5.12 -25.14
CA GLY A 97 -6.84 5.53 -26.42
C GLY A 97 -8.30 5.10 -26.46
N ASP A 98 -8.67 4.31 -27.46
CA ASP A 98 -10.03 3.76 -27.62
C ASP A 98 -10.18 2.36 -27.01
N GLU A 99 -9.12 1.79 -26.46
CA GLU A 99 -9.12 0.47 -25.86
C GLU A 99 -9.44 0.51 -24.36
N GLU A 100 -10.25 -0.43 -23.92
CA GLU A 100 -10.54 -0.64 -22.50
C GLU A 100 -9.68 -1.79 -21.95
N VAL A 101 -8.94 -1.50 -20.89
CA VAL A 101 -8.08 -2.47 -20.21
C VAL A 101 -8.64 -2.73 -18.80
N GLY A 102 -9.13 -3.92 -18.57
CA GLY A 102 -9.51 -4.38 -17.25
C GLY A 102 -8.28 -4.56 -16.36
N THR A 103 -8.40 -4.26 -15.07
CA THR A 103 -7.37 -4.53 -14.10
C THR A 103 -7.83 -5.55 -13.09
N THR A 104 -6.96 -6.46 -12.72
CA THR A 104 -7.23 -7.46 -11.69
C THR A 104 -6.05 -7.61 -10.76
N LEU A 105 -6.33 -7.96 -9.52
CA LEU A 105 -5.32 -8.32 -8.54
C LEU A 105 -5.11 -9.82 -8.57
N ALA A 106 -3.86 -10.25 -8.59
CA ALA A 106 -3.47 -11.63 -8.59
C ALA A 106 -2.62 -11.96 -7.36
N TRP A 107 -2.61 -13.24 -7.01
CA TRP A 107 -1.75 -13.78 -5.98
C TRP A 107 -0.94 -14.93 -6.55
N LYS A 108 0.35 -14.71 -6.76
CA LYS A 108 1.33 -15.66 -7.32
C LYS A 108 1.03 -16.21 -8.71
N LYS A 109 -0.22 -16.19 -9.15
CA LYS A 109 -0.62 -16.68 -10.46
C LYS A 109 -1.71 -15.78 -11.01
N PRO A 110 -1.43 -14.95 -12.01
CA PRO A 110 -2.47 -14.31 -12.78
C PRO A 110 -3.40 -15.40 -13.29
N GLN A 111 -4.68 -15.12 -13.31
CA GLN A 111 -5.66 -16.09 -13.83
C GLN A 111 -5.33 -16.35 -15.30
N ALA A 112 -4.81 -17.53 -15.59
CA ALA A 112 -4.28 -17.90 -16.90
C ALA A 112 -5.34 -17.91 -18.01
N HIS A 113 -6.60 -17.86 -17.65
CA HIS A 113 -7.74 -17.81 -18.57
C HIS A 113 -8.14 -16.41 -19.03
N LEU A 114 -7.48 -15.38 -18.48
CA LEU A 114 -7.71 -14.00 -18.93
C LEU A 114 -6.65 -13.60 -19.93
N ARG A 115 -7.11 -13.18 -21.06
CA ARG A 115 -6.26 -12.65 -22.09
C ARG A 115 -5.78 -11.34 -21.71
N VAL A 116 -4.55 -11.20 -22.07
CA VAL A 116 -4.08 -10.07 -22.60
C VAL A 116 -2.82 -9.57 -22.04
N TRP A 117 -2.76 -8.48 -21.59
CA TRP A 117 -1.61 -7.86 -20.99
C TRP A 117 -1.81 -7.99 -19.50
N GLY A 118 -0.93 -8.69 -18.86
CA GLY A 118 -0.96 -8.80 -17.42
C GLY A 118 0.36 -8.36 -16.82
N MET A 119 0.31 -7.73 -15.69
CA MET A 119 1.42 -7.73 -14.78
C MET A 119 1.38 -9.05 -14.05
N ARG A 120 2.40 -9.87 -14.25
CA ARG A 120 2.51 -11.11 -13.51
C ARG A 120 3.82 -11.19 -12.77
N HIS A 121 3.79 -12.00 -11.74
CA HIS A 121 4.98 -12.42 -11.04
C HIS A 121 5.80 -13.33 -11.95
N VAL A 122 6.98 -12.89 -12.31
CA VAL A 122 7.96 -13.68 -13.03
C VAL A 122 9.26 -13.58 -12.26
N GLU A 123 9.70 -14.69 -11.66
CA GLU A 123 10.97 -14.76 -10.92
C GLU A 123 11.15 -13.66 -9.87
N GLY A 124 10.14 -13.45 -9.04
CA GLY A 124 10.16 -12.41 -7.99
C GLY A 124 9.75 -11.01 -8.44
N ARG A 125 9.40 -10.81 -9.71
CA ARG A 125 8.97 -9.52 -10.24
C ARG A 125 7.45 -9.47 -10.38
N HIS A 126 6.83 -8.41 -9.85
CA HIS A 126 5.40 -8.18 -10.01
C HIS A 126 5.05 -7.39 -11.27
N ALA A 127 5.99 -6.61 -11.77
CA ALA A 127 5.76 -5.57 -12.76
C ALA A 127 6.35 -5.94 -14.12
N LYS A 128 5.97 -7.09 -14.65
CA LYS A 128 6.27 -7.42 -16.04
C LYS A 128 4.97 -7.47 -16.83
N LEU A 129 4.85 -6.57 -17.80
CA LEU A 129 3.79 -6.64 -18.79
C LEU A 129 4.08 -7.79 -19.75
N VAL A 130 3.20 -8.76 -19.79
CA VAL A 130 3.30 -9.92 -20.68
C VAL A 130 1.96 -10.21 -21.32
N PRO A 131 1.93 -10.67 -22.57
CA PRO A 131 0.72 -11.21 -23.15
C PRO A 131 0.30 -12.43 -22.33
N ILE A 132 -0.94 -12.43 -21.87
CA ILE A 132 -1.54 -13.58 -21.26
C ILE A 132 -2.41 -14.22 -22.32
N GLU A 133 -2.07 -15.42 -22.75
CA GLU A 133 -2.93 -16.17 -23.64
C GLU A 133 -4.27 -16.42 -22.99
N ALA A 134 -5.33 -16.00 -23.61
CA ALA A 134 -6.65 -16.20 -23.16
C ALA A 134 -7.54 -16.77 -24.20
N ASN A 135 -8.50 -17.47 -23.71
CA ASN A 135 -9.64 -17.79 -24.52
C ASN A 135 -10.50 -16.55 -24.71
N ALA A 136 -10.46 -16.05 -25.93
CA ALA A 136 -11.49 -15.30 -26.64
C ALA A 136 -12.40 -14.35 -25.82
N THR A 137 -11.86 -13.43 -25.09
CA THR A 137 -12.59 -12.20 -24.76
C THR A 137 -11.77 -11.04 -25.28
N ASP A 138 -12.41 -10.12 -25.98
CA ASP A 138 -11.78 -8.95 -26.59
C ASP A 138 -11.28 -7.91 -25.57
N LEU A 139 -11.45 -8.20 -24.28
CA LEU A 139 -11.04 -7.35 -23.17
C LEU A 139 -9.60 -7.64 -22.75
N GLN A 140 -8.84 -6.57 -22.69
CA GLN A 140 -7.49 -6.60 -22.15
C GLN A 140 -7.50 -6.50 -20.63
N TRP A 141 -6.69 -7.33 -19.96
CA TRP A 141 -6.56 -7.36 -18.51
C TRP A 141 -5.12 -7.17 -18.07
N LEU A 142 -4.96 -6.35 -17.06
CA LEU A 142 -3.71 -6.14 -16.36
C LEU A 142 -3.77 -6.83 -15.01
N ALA A 143 -3.01 -7.88 -14.82
CA ALA A 143 -2.91 -8.57 -13.55
C ALA A 143 -1.75 -8.01 -12.71
N ILE A 144 -2.03 -7.64 -11.46
CA ILE A 144 -1.05 -7.09 -10.52
C ILE A 144 -0.81 -8.12 -9.41
N ASP A 145 0.42 -8.64 -9.31
CA ASP A 145 0.80 -9.56 -8.24
C ASP A 145 1.06 -8.80 -6.93
N VAL A 146 0.16 -8.99 -5.98
CA VAL A 146 0.15 -8.27 -4.72
C VAL A 146 1.25 -8.71 -3.76
N GLN A 147 1.71 -9.97 -3.85
CA GLN A 147 2.82 -10.43 -3.04
C GLN A 147 4.13 -9.76 -3.47
N ALA A 148 4.32 -9.61 -4.76
CA ALA A 148 5.49 -8.93 -5.28
C ALA A 148 5.47 -7.43 -4.95
N LEU A 149 4.28 -6.77 -5.01
CA LEU A 149 4.14 -5.39 -4.52
C LEU A 149 4.62 -5.22 -3.07
N TYR A 150 4.28 -6.17 -2.20
CA TYR A 150 4.76 -6.13 -0.81
C TYR A 150 6.28 -6.29 -0.72
N GLN A 151 6.85 -7.22 -1.46
CA GLN A 151 8.30 -7.47 -1.44
C GLN A 151 9.09 -6.23 -1.88
N ASP A 152 8.63 -5.57 -2.93
CA ASP A 152 9.28 -4.36 -3.44
C ASP A 152 9.10 -3.18 -2.49
N LEU A 153 7.93 -3.03 -1.87
CA LEU A 153 7.74 -2.04 -0.82
C LEU A 153 8.71 -2.27 0.36
N ASP A 154 8.88 -3.52 0.79
CA ASP A 154 9.79 -3.86 1.89
C ASP A 154 11.25 -3.55 1.56
N ALA A 155 11.66 -3.82 0.33
CA ALA A 155 12.99 -3.47 -0.18
C ALA A 155 13.17 -1.93 -0.23
N TYR A 156 12.15 -1.21 -0.69
CA TYR A 156 12.19 0.24 -0.75
C TYR A 156 12.25 0.88 0.65
N LEU A 157 11.48 0.38 1.61
CA LEU A 157 11.57 0.82 3.01
C LEU A 157 12.98 0.61 3.60
N THR A 158 13.65 -0.45 3.20
CA THR A 158 15.04 -0.69 3.64
C THR A 158 15.99 0.32 3.01
N THR A 159 15.83 0.62 1.73
CA THR A 159 16.61 1.66 1.04
C THR A 159 16.40 3.04 1.65
N LEU A 160 15.17 3.40 2.01
CA LEU A 160 14.88 4.67 2.69
C LEU A 160 15.56 4.75 4.07
N GLU A 161 15.58 3.66 4.83
CA GLU A 161 16.28 3.60 6.11
C GLU A 161 17.78 3.84 5.97
N GLU A 162 18.41 3.21 4.99
CA GLU A 162 19.84 3.40 4.69
C GLU A 162 20.15 4.84 4.28
N ARG A 163 19.32 5.42 3.43
CA ARG A 163 19.46 6.81 2.99
C ARG A 163 19.22 7.82 4.12
N LEU A 164 18.30 7.52 5.04
CA LEU A 164 18.06 8.34 6.23
C LEU A 164 19.27 8.29 7.17
N ARG A 165 19.81 7.10 7.46
CA ARG A 165 21.00 6.92 8.29
C ARG A 165 22.26 7.59 7.71
N SER A 166 22.39 7.59 6.40
CA SER A 166 23.51 8.27 5.73
C SER A 166 23.32 9.79 5.61
N GLY A 167 22.18 10.33 6.00
CA GLY A 167 21.85 11.74 5.83
C GLY A 167 21.53 12.16 4.38
N ALA A 168 21.38 11.19 3.47
CA ALA A 168 21.04 11.46 2.06
C ALA A 168 19.59 11.95 1.88
N ILE A 169 18.73 11.65 2.83
CA ILE A 169 17.35 12.15 2.90
C ILE A 169 17.02 12.58 4.33
N ALA A 170 16.06 13.48 4.47
CA ALA A 170 15.57 13.92 5.77
C ALA A 170 14.10 13.51 5.95
N LEU A 171 13.79 13.06 7.16
CA LEU A 171 12.42 12.74 7.55
C LEU A 171 11.70 14.00 8.04
N ASN A 172 10.47 14.19 7.61
CA ASN A 172 9.59 15.23 8.10
C ASN A 172 9.00 14.81 9.46
N LEU A 173 9.68 15.22 10.55
CA LEU A 173 9.24 14.90 11.91
C LEU A 173 7.84 15.43 12.24
N ALA A 174 7.43 16.56 11.66
CA ALA A 174 6.08 17.07 11.86
C ALA A 174 4.99 16.17 11.23
N ALA A 175 5.32 15.51 10.13
CA ALA A 175 4.44 14.50 9.54
C ALA A 175 4.49 13.16 10.28
N ALA A 176 5.66 12.82 10.86
CA ALA A 176 5.82 11.64 11.70
C ALA A 176 5.11 11.81 13.05
N ALA A 177 5.03 13.01 13.57
CA ALA A 177 4.26 13.30 14.76
C ALA A 177 2.79 12.94 14.51
N ARG A 178 2.22 12.15 15.40
CA ARG A 178 0.84 11.68 15.27
C ARG A 178 -0.10 12.84 15.05
N GLN A 179 -0.83 12.81 13.95
CA GLN A 179 -1.84 13.80 13.66
C GLN A 179 -3.00 13.61 14.63
N TRP A 180 -3.11 14.51 15.59
CA TRP A 180 -4.22 14.53 16.51
C TRP A 180 -5.39 15.27 15.86
N LYS A 181 -6.50 14.56 15.66
CA LYS A 181 -7.75 15.24 15.32
C LYS A 181 -8.30 15.88 16.60
N ARG A 182 -8.27 17.19 16.65
CA ARG A 182 -8.86 17.93 17.78
C ARG A 182 -10.38 17.91 17.64
N ILE A 183 -11.04 17.29 18.60
CA ILE A 183 -12.50 17.31 18.72
C ILE A 183 -12.84 18.37 19.76
N GLY A 184 -13.68 19.35 19.40
CA GLY A 184 -14.07 20.45 20.27
C GLY A 184 -15.59 20.61 20.36
N GLY A 185 -16.07 21.57 21.17
CA GLY A 185 -17.49 21.87 21.32
C GLY A 185 -18.29 20.71 21.92
N SER A 186 -19.57 20.61 21.53
CA SER A 186 -20.48 19.55 21.99
C SER A 186 -20.00 18.14 21.70
N ALA A 187 -19.33 17.94 20.55
CA ALA A 187 -18.79 16.64 20.17
C ALA A 187 -17.73 16.12 21.15
N ALA A 188 -16.97 17.01 21.81
CA ALA A 188 -15.99 16.59 22.81
C ALA A 188 -16.65 15.99 24.06
N ALA A 189 -17.79 16.56 24.49
CA ALA A 189 -18.55 16.03 25.62
C ALA A 189 -19.15 14.65 25.31
N GLU A 190 -19.71 14.48 24.10
CA GLU A 190 -20.25 13.19 23.66
C GLU A 190 -19.15 12.12 23.57
N TRP A 191 -17.99 12.46 23.01
CA TRP A 191 -16.84 11.54 22.97
C TRP A 191 -16.36 11.19 24.37
N ARG A 192 -16.33 12.15 25.29
CA ARG A 192 -15.95 11.89 26.67
C ARG A 192 -16.91 10.92 27.34
N ALA A 193 -18.21 11.18 27.25
CA ALA A 193 -19.25 10.30 27.77
C ALA A 193 -19.16 8.88 27.16
N PHE A 194 -18.89 8.77 25.86
CA PHE A 194 -18.68 7.48 25.19
C PHE A 194 -17.48 6.74 25.78
N LEU A 195 -16.33 7.40 25.93
CA LEU A 195 -15.12 6.79 26.48
C LEU A 195 -15.33 6.35 27.92
N ASP A 196 -15.96 7.19 28.74
CA ASP A 196 -16.24 6.89 30.14
C ASP A 196 -17.20 5.69 30.28
N SER A 197 -18.18 5.55 29.38
CA SER A 197 -19.09 4.40 29.33
C SER A 197 -18.41 3.08 28.95
N ARG A 198 -17.22 3.14 28.36
CA ARG A 198 -16.43 1.98 27.91
C ARG A 198 -15.26 1.66 28.85
N THR A 199 -15.03 2.52 29.83
CA THR A 199 -13.99 2.26 30.82
C THR A 199 -14.42 1.06 31.66
N VAL A 200 -13.77 -0.07 31.48
CA VAL A 200 -13.99 -1.23 32.34
C VAL A 200 -13.41 -0.88 33.71
N HIS A 201 -14.28 -0.67 34.69
CA HIS A 201 -13.83 -0.58 36.06
C HIS A 201 -13.13 -1.91 36.41
N LYS A 202 -11.81 -1.89 36.57
CA LYS A 202 -11.10 -2.99 37.16
C LYS A 202 -11.69 -3.18 38.54
N ASP A 203 -12.29 -4.32 38.76
CA ASP A 203 -12.83 -4.72 40.05
C ASP A 203 -11.67 -4.67 41.06
N PRO A 204 -11.67 -3.80 42.08
CA PRO A 204 -10.53 -3.67 42.99
C PRO A 204 -10.34 -4.90 43.90
N GLY A 205 -11.11 -5.97 43.66
CA GLY A 205 -11.16 -7.17 44.49
C GLY A 205 -10.47 -8.40 43.92
N LYS A 206 -9.75 -8.33 42.78
CA LYS A 206 -9.02 -9.49 42.24
C LYS A 206 -7.52 -9.22 42.09
N GLU A 207 -6.88 -8.84 43.16
CA GLU A 207 -5.47 -9.11 43.39
C GLU A 207 -5.37 -10.26 44.36
N THR A 208 -5.30 -11.49 43.86
CA THR A 208 -4.78 -12.66 44.59
C THR A 208 -3.81 -13.39 43.68
#